data_3489541bdb84cadc2b39bfb5dfd1cfdb
#
_entry.id   3489541bdb84cadc2b39bfb5dfd1cfdb
#
_cell.length_a   1.000
_cell.length_b   1.000
_cell.length_c   1.000
_cell.angle_alpha   90.00
_cell.angle_beta   90.00
_cell.angle_gamma   90.00
#
_symmetry.space_group_name_H-M   'P 1'
#
loop_
_entity.id
_entity.type
_entity.pdbx_description
1 polymer ?
#
loop_
_entity_poly.entity_id
_entity_poly.type
_entity_poly.pdbx_seq_one_letter_code
_entity_poly.pdbx_strand_id
1 'polypeptide(L)'
;MAETRDYTKLLPSQPPASALEWCKQTLFVKEYGIYRDTYYQDAQTGRKKNGVQVTCTVCGHTWNAVKIHGGECRYNSAPFGFADERSGVARAHGDKFNCPSCGYMLTAMHVGKISKCGIDDNVYFMTHTQIDSNFALLGWRAERNTGKDASKVYRMWPYEAYVFEGRKAIRLTGYQKFMTQLRFFDGWKQIKKCTDDWGLTRRKQWYHRPRLEDIIGTTAEKSGLIQYLEAADDEAMPVAYLRLWQKHRNLENLVIQGCGKLVAAAIDTEKNGWGYSGAAKLEWIDWKQKRPSAMLGLNRDEFEYCAAEQWTKTQLENYKMIRAVEPVDLIRDMPIIKRYTSWNLEKLMKERGKLNVMRCLRYMEKQGRRDIPLLLDYWSMAARAGLDLDDAHVRLPKSLKREHDRLMEAERIARNEEEKRRKQEEIEKRRPAFAKTVAFVAPWAWEADGIRIRPAASEEELMDEGTALHHCVGGYGPTVAGGESCIFFIRRAAEPDKSWYTLQVSIKDICEIQNHGLRNCPPTKEVQAFVDKWLDYVRQLVAAGKKKKKGSAA
;
A
#
# COMPACT_ATOMS: atom_id res chain seq x y z
N MET A 1 13.79 -5.30 52.15
CA MET A 1 13.32 -5.51 50.75
C MET A 1 11.82 -5.58 50.82
N ALA A 2 11.09 -4.66 50.17
CA ALA A 2 9.64 -4.74 50.14
C ALA A 2 9.25 -6.03 49.43
N GLU A 3 8.41 -6.84 50.07
CA GLU A 3 7.87 -8.07 49.50
C GLU A 3 7.20 -7.77 48.18
N THR A 4 7.67 -8.39 47.11
CA THR A 4 7.10 -8.16 45.77
C THR A 4 5.69 -8.76 45.77
N ARG A 5 4.67 -7.91 45.72
CA ARG A 5 3.28 -8.32 45.77
C ARG A 5 2.96 -9.27 44.63
N ASP A 6 2.34 -10.41 44.94
CA ASP A 6 1.95 -11.42 43.95
C ASP A 6 0.58 -11.05 43.35
N TYR A 7 0.58 -10.40 42.20
CA TYR A 7 -0.65 -10.03 41.48
C TYR A 7 -1.37 -11.19 40.79
N THR A 8 -0.72 -12.36 40.66
CA THR A 8 -1.33 -13.51 39.98
C THR A 8 -2.60 -14.02 40.67
N LYS A 9 -2.70 -13.82 41.98
CA LYS A 9 -3.85 -14.24 42.80
C LYS A 9 -4.92 -13.16 42.96
N LEU A 10 -4.61 -11.92 42.63
CA LEU A 10 -5.48 -10.77 42.83
C LEU A 10 -6.32 -10.41 41.58
N LEU A 11 -5.90 -10.92 40.42
CA LEU A 11 -6.58 -10.63 39.17
C LEU A 11 -7.75 -11.59 38.91
N PRO A 12 -8.89 -11.10 38.38
CA PRO A 12 -10.01 -11.95 38.06
C PRO A 12 -9.69 -12.94 36.94
N SER A 13 -10.25 -14.14 37.05
CA SER A 13 -10.12 -15.20 36.03
C SER A 13 -11.34 -15.24 35.08
N GLN A 14 -12.41 -14.51 35.38
CA GLN A 14 -13.60 -14.41 34.57
C GLN A 14 -13.92 -12.95 34.24
N PRO A 15 -14.39 -12.64 33.03
CA PRO A 15 -14.82 -11.30 32.70
C PRO A 15 -16.11 -10.93 33.41
N PRO A 16 -16.44 -9.66 33.55
CA PRO A 16 -17.69 -9.23 34.11
C PRO A 16 -18.88 -9.67 33.22
N ALA A 17 -20.04 -9.89 33.85
CA ALA A 17 -21.25 -10.36 33.15
C ALA A 17 -21.69 -9.45 32.00
N SER A 18 -21.53 -8.12 32.16
CA SER A 18 -21.84 -7.15 31.11
C SER A 18 -20.99 -7.34 29.83
N ALA A 19 -19.77 -7.88 29.94
CA ALA A 19 -18.94 -8.20 28.79
C ALA A 19 -19.52 -9.34 27.96
N LEU A 20 -20.19 -10.32 28.59
CA LEU A 20 -20.87 -11.38 27.86
C LEU A 20 -22.06 -10.83 27.06
N GLU A 21 -22.85 -9.95 27.63
CA GLU A 21 -23.99 -9.34 26.93
C GLU A 21 -23.51 -8.47 25.76
N TRP A 22 -22.45 -7.70 25.96
CA TRP A 22 -21.83 -6.94 24.87
C TRP A 22 -21.31 -7.86 23.74
N CYS A 23 -20.65 -8.98 24.07
CA CYS A 23 -20.20 -9.95 23.07
C CYS A 23 -21.36 -10.56 22.28
N LYS A 24 -22.49 -10.83 22.91
CA LYS A 24 -23.70 -11.34 22.23
C LYS A 24 -24.23 -10.35 21.19
N GLN A 25 -24.13 -9.06 21.46
CA GLN A 25 -24.59 -8.00 20.56
C GLN A 25 -23.58 -7.67 19.45
N THR A 26 -22.29 -7.84 19.72
CA THR A 26 -21.21 -7.38 18.84
C THR A 26 -20.70 -8.47 17.91
N LEU A 27 -20.58 -9.73 18.40
CA LEU A 27 -19.99 -10.81 17.64
C LEU A 27 -20.94 -11.36 16.58
N PHE A 28 -20.46 -11.42 15.36
CA PHE A 28 -21.17 -12.04 14.25
C PHE A 28 -21.46 -13.51 14.51
N VAL A 29 -22.60 -13.98 14.06
CA VAL A 29 -23.00 -15.38 14.10
C VAL A 29 -23.35 -15.86 12.70
N LYS A 30 -22.91 -17.05 12.33
CA LYS A 30 -23.41 -17.73 11.14
C LYS A 30 -24.87 -18.12 11.38
N GLU A 31 -25.72 -17.72 10.45
CA GLU A 31 -27.18 -17.87 10.54
C GLU A 31 -27.59 -19.27 10.11
N TYR A 32 -27.38 -20.24 11.02
CA TYR A 32 -27.66 -21.64 10.76
C TYR A 32 -28.79 -22.17 11.62
N GLY A 33 -29.63 -23.02 11.01
CA GLY A 33 -30.42 -24.01 11.72
C GLY A 33 -29.67 -25.33 11.76
N ILE A 34 -28.92 -25.55 12.86
CA ILE A 34 -28.09 -26.75 13.00
C ILE A 34 -28.98 -27.92 13.36
N TYR A 35 -29.03 -28.95 12.51
CA TYR A 35 -29.86 -30.13 12.79
C TYR A 35 -29.02 -31.40 12.97
N ARG A 36 -29.51 -32.26 13.90
CA ARG A 36 -28.92 -33.55 14.28
C ARG A 36 -29.98 -34.62 14.51
N ASP A 37 -29.60 -35.87 14.36
CA ASP A 37 -30.45 -37.00 14.75
C ASP A 37 -30.78 -36.96 16.23
N THR A 38 -32.04 -37.23 16.56
CA THR A 38 -32.53 -37.36 17.91
C THR A 38 -33.67 -38.39 17.97
N TYR A 39 -34.04 -38.75 19.19
CA TYR A 39 -35.23 -39.52 19.47
C TYR A 39 -36.13 -38.72 20.42
N TYR A 40 -37.39 -38.61 20.09
CA TYR A 40 -38.36 -37.94 20.96
C TYR A 40 -39.59 -38.82 21.19
N GLN A 41 -40.30 -38.61 22.26
CA GLN A 41 -41.59 -39.26 22.52
C GLN A 41 -42.71 -38.47 21.84
N ASP A 42 -43.47 -39.14 21.01
CA ASP A 42 -44.66 -38.59 20.38
C ASP A 42 -45.72 -38.26 21.45
N ALA A 43 -46.15 -37.00 21.49
CA ALA A 43 -47.06 -36.51 22.53
C ALA A 43 -48.46 -37.17 22.47
N GLN A 44 -48.86 -37.68 21.32
CA GLN A 44 -50.19 -38.32 21.14
C GLN A 44 -50.16 -39.83 21.40
N THR A 45 -49.09 -40.50 21.03
CA THR A 45 -49.00 -41.97 21.06
C THR A 45 -48.10 -42.50 22.17
N GLY A 46 -47.32 -41.66 22.83
CA GLY A 46 -46.30 -42.04 23.81
C GLY A 46 -45.14 -42.87 23.23
N ARG A 47 -45.13 -43.17 21.93
CA ARG A 47 -44.09 -43.98 21.29
C ARG A 47 -42.85 -43.19 20.96
N LYS A 48 -41.67 -43.80 21.07
CA LYS A 48 -40.39 -43.23 20.69
C LYS A 48 -40.31 -43.16 19.17
N LYS A 49 -40.16 -41.94 18.63
CA LYS A 49 -40.01 -41.70 17.18
C LYS A 49 -38.62 -41.20 16.88
N ASN A 50 -38.10 -41.56 15.70
CA ASN A 50 -36.88 -40.98 15.14
C ASN A 50 -37.19 -39.58 14.64
N GLY A 51 -36.44 -38.61 15.08
CA GLY A 51 -36.60 -37.21 14.71
C GLY A 51 -35.26 -36.49 14.50
N VAL A 52 -35.41 -35.22 14.35
CA VAL A 52 -34.27 -34.29 14.20
C VAL A 52 -34.43 -33.17 15.21
N GLN A 53 -33.41 -32.90 15.97
CA GLN A 53 -33.34 -31.69 16.78
C GLN A 53 -32.68 -30.59 15.98
N VAL A 54 -33.34 -29.44 15.84
CA VAL A 54 -32.86 -28.25 15.14
C VAL A 54 -32.57 -27.14 16.16
N THR A 55 -31.42 -26.50 16.06
CA THR A 55 -31.03 -25.38 16.92
C THR A 55 -30.72 -24.14 16.09
N CYS A 56 -31.42 -23.04 16.38
CA CYS A 56 -31.12 -21.73 15.80
C CYS A 56 -29.82 -21.16 16.40
N THR A 57 -28.85 -20.81 15.58
CA THR A 57 -27.62 -20.22 16.07
C THR A 57 -27.75 -18.74 16.46
N VAL A 58 -28.82 -18.08 16.01
CA VAL A 58 -29.06 -16.65 16.30
C VAL A 58 -29.68 -16.48 17.71
N CYS A 59 -30.77 -17.18 18.01
CA CYS A 59 -31.46 -17.00 19.29
C CYS A 59 -31.25 -18.17 20.28
N GLY A 60 -30.59 -19.24 19.88
CA GLY A 60 -30.39 -20.44 20.71
C GLY A 60 -31.61 -21.35 20.83
N HIS A 61 -32.76 -20.98 20.23
CA HIS A 61 -33.98 -21.81 20.31
C HIS A 61 -33.75 -23.18 19.69
N THR A 62 -34.20 -24.22 20.40
CA THR A 62 -34.07 -25.61 19.97
C THR A 62 -35.45 -26.24 19.91
N TRP A 63 -35.73 -26.94 18.81
CA TRP A 63 -37.00 -27.65 18.63
C TRP A 63 -36.79 -29.00 17.96
N ASN A 64 -37.78 -29.88 18.09
CA ASN A 64 -37.80 -31.16 17.41
C ASN A 64 -38.54 -31.04 16.08
N ALA A 65 -38.06 -31.76 15.08
CA ALA A 65 -38.65 -31.82 13.75
C ALA A 65 -38.66 -33.26 13.23
N VAL A 66 -39.52 -33.54 12.27
CA VAL A 66 -39.63 -34.86 11.65
C VAL A 66 -38.43 -35.13 10.76
N LYS A 67 -37.81 -36.30 10.88
CA LYS A 67 -36.71 -36.73 10.00
C LYS A 67 -37.25 -37.15 8.63
N ILE A 68 -36.69 -36.62 7.59
CA ILE A 68 -37.02 -36.97 6.20
C ILE A 68 -35.87 -37.77 5.58
N HIS A 69 -36.23 -38.93 5.02
CA HIS A 69 -35.31 -39.78 4.25
C HIS A 69 -35.58 -39.58 2.75
N GLY A 70 -34.56 -39.32 1.97
CA GLY A 70 -34.59 -39.48 0.51
C GLY A 70 -35.32 -38.39 -0.28
N GLY A 71 -35.18 -37.13 0.09
CA GLY A 71 -35.46 -36.02 -0.85
C GLY A 71 -34.27 -35.73 -1.73
N GLU A 72 -34.49 -35.40 -3.01
CA GLU A 72 -33.42 -34.89 -3.91
C GLU A 72 -32.80 -33.63 -3.32
N CYS A 73 -31.73 -33.84 -2.58
CA CYS A 73 -30.93 -32.71 -2.07
C CYS A 73 -30.17 -32.12 -3.23
N ARG A 74 -30.40 -30.87 -3.59
CA ARG A 74 -29.62 -30.12 -4.59
C ARG A 74 -28.12 -30.06 -4.27
N TYR A 75 -27.72 -30.46 -3.08
CA TYR A 75 -26.34 -30.59 -2.63
C TYR A 75 -26.13 -31.99 -2.02
N ASN A 76 -25.47 -32.83 -2.73
CA ASN A 76 -25.18 -34.27 -2.49
C ASN A 76 -24.39 -34.61 -1.22
N SER A 77 -24.67 -34.04 -0.05
CA SER A 77 -23.74 -34.18 1.05
C SER A 77 -24.33 -34.39 2.46
N ALA A 78 -25.65 -34.33 2.62
CA ALA A 78 -26.28 -34.63 3.91
C ALA A 78 -27.15 -35.88 3.79
N PRO A 79 -27.06 -36.81 4.75
CA PRO A 79 -27.77 -38.10 4.65
C PRO A 79 -29.29 -38.00 4.83
N PHE A 80 -29.79 -36.85 5.31
CA PHE A 80 -31.23 -36.63 5.56
C PHE A 80 -31.53 -35.13 5.74
N GLY A 81 -32.78 -34.76 5.67
CA GLY A 81 -33.33 -33.45 6.01
C GLY A 81 -34.33 -33.51 7.16
N PHE A 82 -35.02 -32.40 7.35
CA PHE A 82 -36.11 -32.31 8.36
C PHE A 82 -37.32 -31.58 7.78
N ALA A 83 -38.49 -31.86 8.35
CA ALA A 83 -39.68 -31.06 8.10
C ALA A 83 -40.21 -30.51 9.42
N ASP A 84 -40.67 -29.26 9.34
CA ASP A 84 -41.40 -28.65 10.45
C ASP A 84 -42.79 -29.35 10.59
N GLU A 85 -43.10 -29.83 11.80
CA GLU A 85 -44.38 -30.53 12.08
C GLU A 85 -45.60 -29.67 11.72
N ARG A 86 -45.49 -28.34 11.76
CA ARG A 86 -46.63 -27.43 11.51
C ARG A 86 -46.80 -27.12 10.01
N SER A 87 -45.73 -26.93 9.29
CA SER A 87 -45.78 -26.54 7.88
C SER A 87 -45.64 -27.72 6.90
N GLY A 88 -45.14 -28.85 7.37
CA GLY A 88 -44.85 -30.04 6.53
C GLY A 88 -43.77 -29.81 5.45
N VAL A 89 -43.19 -28.61 5.40
CA VAL A 89 -42.21 -28.26 4.36
C VAL A 89 -40.86 -28.89 4.67
N ALA A 90 -40.39 -29.71 3.74
CA ALA A 90 -39.08 -30.35 3.82
C ALA A 90 -37.94 -29.37 3.68
N ARG A 91 -36.89 -29.55 4.51
CA ARG A 91 -35.65 -28.78 4.47
C ARG A 91 -34.45 -29.71 4.39
N ALA A 92 -33.63 -29.54 3.39
CA ALA A 92 -32.39 -30.26 3.25
C ALA A 92 -31.19 -29.39 3.65
N HIS A 93 -30.03 -30.00 3.69
CA HIS A 93 -28.79 -29.25 3.92
C HIS A 93 -28.58 -28.14 2.86
N GLY A 94 -28.39 -26.90 3.33
CA GLY A 94 -28.22 -25.73 2.48
C GLY A 94 -29.51 -24.92 2.23
N ASP A 95 -30.70 -25.47 2.54
CA ASP A 95 -31.96 -24.77 2.35
C ASP A 95 -32.12 -23.58 3.29
N LYS A 96 -32.82 -22.55 2.84
CA LYS A 96 -33.18 -21.38 3.64
C LYS A 96 -34.55 -21.58 4.30
N PHE A 97 -34.65 -21.18 5.56
CA PHE A 97 -35.90 -21.20 6.31
C PHE A 97 -35.89 -20.22 7.48
N ASN A 98 -37.03 -19.85 7.98
CA ASN A 98 -37.12 -18.93 9.12
C ASN A 98 -37.16 -19.67 10.45
N CYS A 99 -36.46 -19.16 11.45
CA CYS A 99 -36.54 -19.68 12.80
C CYS A 99 -37.98 -19.51 13.36
N PRO A 100 -38.60 -20.56 13.90
CA PRO A 100 -39.96 -20.47 14.43
C PRO A 100 -40.09 -19.58 15.68
N SER A 101 -38.98 -19.27 16.35
CA SER A 101 -38.96 -18.45 17.56
C SER A 101 -38.61 -16.98 17.27
N CYS A 102 -37.51 -16.69 16.56
CA CYS A 102 -37.06 -15.32 16.33
C CYS A 102 -37.35 -14.80 14.92
N GLY A 103 -37.89 -15.62 14.02
CA GLY A 103 -38.22 -15.24 12.64
C GLY A 103 -37.01 -15.05 11.71
N TYR A 104 -35.80 -15.19 12.21
CA TYR A 104 -34.58 -14.96 11.45
C TYR A 104 -34.37 -15.99 10.34
N MET A 105 -33.91 -15.57 9.16
CA MET A 105 -33.65 -16.46 8.02
C MET A 105 -32.38 -17.27 8.25
N LEU A 106 -32.49 -18.55 8.36
CA LEU A 106 -31.43 -19.51 8.65
C LEU A 106 -31.09 -20.36 7.41
N THR A 107 -29.86 -20.87 7.39
CA THR A 107 -29.48 -21.95 6.46
C THR A 107 -29.50 -23.30 7.22
N ALA A 108 -30.20 -24.28 6.71
CA ALA A 108 -30.23 -25.63 7.29
C ALA A 108 -28.84 -26.27 7.18
N MET A 109 -28.25 -26.66 8.29
CA MET A 109 -26.89 -27.20 8.35
C MET A 109 -26.85 -28.50 9.16
N HIS A 110 -26.51 -29.59 8.48
CA HIS A 110 -26.33 -30.87 9.19
C HIS A 110 -25.11 -30.84 10.11
N VAL A 111 -25.23 -31.30 11.34
CA VAL A 111 -24.16 -31.26 12.35
C VAL A 111 -22.86 -31.95 11.91
N GLY A 112 -22.93 -32.95 11.06
CA GLY A 112 -21.77 -33.65 10.49
C GLY A 112 -20.96 -32.81 9.48
N LYS A 113 -21.54 -31.71 8.95
CA LYS A 113 -20.93 -30.80 8.00
C LYS A 113 -20.33 -29.56 8.64
N ILE A 114 -20.53 -29.37 9.94
CA ILE A 114 -19.97 -28.24 10.68
C ILE A 114 -18.57 -28.61 11.14
N SER A 115 -17.60 -27.75 10.86
CA SER A 115 -16.24 -27.90 11.36
C SER A 115 -16.22 -27.94 12.89
N LYS A 116 -15.49 -28.89 13.47
CA LYS A 116 -15.34 -29.02 14.93
C LYS A 116 -14.64 -27.82 15.57
N CYS A 117 -13.93 -27.01 14.80
CA CYS A 117 -13.06 -25.93 15.25
C CYS A 117 -13.39 -24.59 14.59
N GLY A 118 -14.59 -24.42 14.03
CA GLY A 118 -14.98 -23.16 13.36
C GLY A 118 -15.16 -22.04 14.38
N ILE A 119 -14.34 -21.00 14.29
CA ILE A 119 -14.59 -19.71 14.94
C ILE A 119 -15.37 -18.89 13.93
N ASP A 120 -16.56 -18.41 14.32
CA ASP A 120 -17.38 -17.57 13.45
C ASP A 120 -16.89 -16.14 13.50
N ASP A 121 -16.60 -15.66 14.70
CA ASP A 121 -16.09 -14.34 14.96
C ASP A 121 -15.31 -14.30 16.28
N ASN A 122 -14.46 -13.31 16.44
CA ASN A 122 -13.73 -13.09 17.68
C ASN A 122 -13.49 -11.60 17.92
N VAL A 123 -13.44 -11.24 19.17
CA VAL A 123 -13.12 -9.87 19.58
C VAL A 123 -12.17 -9.90 20.78
N TYR A 124 -11.36 -8.86 20.84
CA TYR A 124 -10.57 -8.57 22.02
C TYR A 124 -11.13 -7.32 22.68
N PHE A 125 -11.23 -7.33 23.99
CA PHE A 125 -11.70 -6.19 24.77
C PHE A 125 -10.93 -6.07 26.08
N MET A 126 -10.99 -4.92 26.70
CA MET A 126 -10.35 -4.65 27.98
C MET A 126 -11.36 -4.37 29.08
N THR A 127 -10.98 -4.74 30.30
CA THR A 127 -11.67 -4.33 31.51
C THR A 127 -10.69 -3.69 32.46
N HIS A 128 -11.18 -2.80 33.30
CA HIS A 128 -10.46 -2.21 34.42
C HIS A 128 -10.74 -2.98 35.71
N THR A 129 -9.75 -3.09 36.58
CA THR A 129 -9.90 -3.64 37.92
C THR A 129 -9.07 -2.83 38.91
N GLN A 130 -9.70 -2.29 39.95
CA GLN A 130 -9.00 -1.63 41.04
C GLN A 130 -8.37 -2.66 41.98
N ILE A 131 -7.14 -2.45 42.42
CA ILE A 131 -6.40 -3.30 43.34
C ILE A 131 -5.81 -2.38 44.43
N ASP A 132 -6.56 -2.10 45.47
CA ASP A 132 -6.24 -1.11 46.52
C ASP A 132 -5.89 0.27 45.91
N SER A 133 -4.66 0.75 46.11
CA SER A 133 -4.17 1.99 45.52
C SER A 133 -3.69 1.87 44.07
N ASN A 134 -3.62 0.66 43.56
CA ASN A 134 -3.16 0.31 42.21
C ASN A 134 -4.37 -0.10 41.35
N PHE A 135 -4.16 -0.25 40.06
CA PHE A 135 -5.18 -0.77 39.16
C PHE A 135 -4.58 -1.64 38.07
N ALA A 136 -5.42 -2.44 37.43
CA ALA A 136 -5.02 -3.25 36.30
C ALA A 136 -5.96 -3.03 35.11
N LEU A 137 -5.40 -3.08 33.90
CA LEU A 137 -6.14 -3.33 32.67
C LEU A 137 -5.97 -4.78 32.27
N LEU A 138 -7.10 -5.47 32.07
CA LEU A 138 -7.14 -6.86 31.66
C LEU A 138 -7.66 -6.96 30.24
N GLY A 139 -6.89 -7.60 29.38
CA GLY A 139 -7.30 -7.95 28.03
C GLY A 139 -7.94 -9.33 27.98
N TRP A 140 -9.08 -9.40 27.39
CA TRP A 140 -9.88 -10.61 27.19
C TRP A 140 -9.96 -10.94 25.72
N ARG A 141 -10.00 -12.22 25.41
CA ARG A 141 -10.40 -12.71 24.11
C ARG A 141 -11.75 -13.39 24.23
N ALA A 142 -12.70 -12.98 23.43
CA ALA A 142 -13.98 -13.63 23.27
C ALA A 142 -14.06 -14.22 21.86
N GLU A 143 -14.55 -15.44 21.77
CA GLU A 143 -14.83 -16.13 20.51
C GLU A 143 -16.28 -16.60 20.50
N ARG A 144 -16.92 -16.43 19.36
CA ARG A 144 -18.19 -17.05 19.04
C ARG A 144 -17.97 -18.20 18.08
N ASN A 145 -18.61 -19.33 18.39
CA ASN A 145 -18.44 -20.55 17.63
C ASN A 145 -19.79 -21.26 17.50
N THR A 146 -20.27 -21.46 16.29
CA THR A 146 -21.48 -22.23 16.00
C THR A 146 -21.29 -23.75 16.12
N GLY A 147 -20.20 -24.23 16.71
CA GLY A 147 -19.85 -25.64 16.83
C GLY A 147 -21.02 -26.60 17.16
N LYS A 148 -20.74 -27.87 17.26
CA LYS A 148 -21.75 -28.94 17.45
C LYS A 148 -22.65 -28.79 18.69
N ASP A 149 -22.27 -27.93 19.63
CA ASP A 149 -22.99 -27.66 20.86
C ASP A 149 -23.33 -26.18 20.98
N ALA A 150 -24.56 -25.81 20.65
CA ALA A 150 -25.05 -24.43 20.70
C ALA A 150 -25.01 -23.82 22.11
N SER A 151 -24.96 -24.64 23.19
CA SER A 151 -24.86 -24.15 24.56
C SER A 151 -23.47 -23.57 24.88
N LYS A 152 -22.46 -23.87 24.07
CA LYS A 152 -21.07 -23.42 24.24
C LYS A 152 -20.65 -22.42 23.18
N VAL A 153 -21.58 -21.59 22.71
CA VAL A 153 -21.37 -20.64 21.61
C VAL A 153 -20.30 -19.61 21.94
N TYR A 154 -20.21 -19.18 23.17
CA TYR A 154 -19.23 -18.16 23.59
C TYR A 154 -18.14 -18.78 24.45
N ARG A 155 -16.89 -18.45 24.10
CA ARG A 155 -15.71 -18.76 24.91
C ARG A 155 -15.00 -17.45 25.22
N MET A 156 -14.71 -17.21 26.48
CA MET A 156 -13.98 -16.06 26.93
C MET A 156 -12.86 -16.48 27.87
N TRP A 157 -11.71 -15.88 27.70
CA TRP A 157 -10.58 -16.10 28.60
C TRP A 157 -9.72 -14.86 28.69
N PRO A 158 -9.07 -14.66 29.83
CA PRO A 158 -8.10 -13.60 29.98
C PRO A 158 -6.87 -13.92 29.14
N TYR A 159 -6.39 -12.90 28.44
CA TYR A 159 -5.25 -13.01 27.53
C TYR A 159 -3.99 -12.39 28.14
N GLU A 160 -4.11 -11.19 28.66
CA GLU A 160 -3.03 -10.38 29.16
C GLU A 160 -3.55 -9.39 30.20
N ALA A 161 -2.69 -9.02 31.17
CA ALA A 161 -3.01 -7.95 32.11
C ALA A 161 -1.79 -7.05 32.30
N TYR A 162 -2.07 -5.78 32.56
CA TYR A 162 -1.09 -4.77 32.97
C TYR A 162 -1.52 -4.18 34.31
N VAL A 163 -0.72 -4.41 35.34
CA VAL A 163 -0.90 -3.79 36.66
C VAL A 163 -0.06 -2.52 36.74
N PHE A 164 -0.69 -1.41 37.07
CA PHE A 164 -0.05 -0.10 37.20
C PHE A 164 0.18 0.20 38.69
N GLU A 165 1.44 0.03 39.12
CA GLU A 165 1.90 0.26 40.49
C GLU A 165 2.90 1.41 40.51
N GLY A 166 2.53 2.56 41.11
CA GLY A 166 3.41 3.72 41.14
C GLY A 166 3.92 4.16 39.77
N ARG A 167 5.21 3.97 39.52
CA ARG A 167 5.88 4.25 38.24
C ARG A 167 6.18 3.00 37.42
N LYS A 168 5.73 1.84 37.86
CA LYS A 168 5.99 0.56 37.19
C LYS A 168 4.72 -0.01 36.58
N ALA A 169 4.83 -0.58 35.39
CA ALA A 169 3.82 -1.43 34.79
C ALA A 169 4.29 -2.87 34.82
N ILE A 170 3.51 -3.73 35.45
CA ILE A 170 3.79 -5.17 35.59
C ILE A 170 2.90 -5.89 34.59
N ARG A 171 3.49 -6.64 33.67
CA ARG A 171 2.78 -7.41 32.65
C ARG A 171 2.58 -8.85 33.13
N LEU A 172 1.36 -9.34 33.01
CA LEU A 172 1.01 -10.72 33.21
C LEU A 172 0.37 -11.27 31.93
N THR A 173 0.59 -12.54 31.65
CA THR A 173 -0.12 -13.26 30.58
C THR A 173 -1.07 -14.26 31.21
N GLY A 174 -2.24 -14.41 30.59
CA GLY A 174 -3.13 -15.51 30.90
C GLY A 174 -2.49 -16.82 30.41
N TYR A 175 -2.05 -17.66 31.32
CA TYR A 175 -1.47 -18.95 30.96
C TYR A 175 -2.51 -19.84 30.31
N GLN A 176 -2.21 -20.38 29.12
CA GLN A 176 -3.11 -21.26 28.38
C GLN A 176 -2.48 -22.63 28.25
N LYS A 177 -3.17 -23.62 28.75
CA LYS A 177 -2.80 -25.02 28.59
C LYS A 177 -3.39 -25.57 27.31
N PHE A 178 -2.57 -26.11 26.43
CA PHE A 178 -3.02 -26.77 25.22
C PHE A 178 -3.29 -28.25 25.52
N MET A 179 -4.54 -28.66 25.56
CA MET A 179 -4.91 -30.06 25.41
C MET A 179 -5.83 -30.18 24.20
N THR A 180 -5.37 -30.91 23.20
CA THR A 180 -6.19 -31.32 22.04
C THR A 180 -7.12 -30.24 21.48
N GLN A 181 -6.55 -29.12 20.99
CA GLN A 181 -7.24 -28.01 20.34
C GLN A 181 -8.15 -27.13 21.23
N LEU A 182 -8.30 -27.40 22.52
CA LEU A 182 -9.03 -26.55 23.45
C LEU A 182 -8.06 -25.66 24.23
N ARG A 183 -8.17 -24.36 24.02
CA ARG A 183 -7.48 -23.35 24.83
C ARG A 183 -8.32 -23.06 26.06
N PHE A 184 -7.74 -23.13 27.26
CA PHE A 184 -8.41 -22.70 28.47
C PHE A 184 -7.42 -21.93 29.35
N PHE A 185 -7.97 -21.06 30.18
CA PHE A 185 -7.18 -20.30 31.13
C PHE A 185 -6.78 -21.19 32.31
N ASP A 186 -5.48 -21.24 32.61
CA ASP A 186 -4.89 -22.05 33.69
C ASP A 186 -4.18 -21.18 34.75
N GLY A 187 -4.45 -19.87 34.73
CA GLY A 187 -3.90 -18.92 35.68
C GLY A 187 -3.10 -17.78 35.05
N TRP A 188 -2.70 -16.85 35.89
CA TRP A 188 -1.86 -15.72 35.51
C TRP A 188 -0.38 -16.04 35.73
N LYS A 189 0.46 -15.60 34.79
CA LYS A 189 1.91 -15.72 34.89
C LYS A 189 2.56 -14.36 34.64
N GLN A 190 3.38 -13.90 35.57
CA GLN A 190 4.14 -12.66 35.39
C GLN A 190 5.24 -12.83 34.38
N ILE A 191 5.38 -11.87 33.46
CA ILE A 191 6.47 -11.82 32.47
C ILE A 191 7.57 -10.91 32.99
N LYS A 192 8.78 -11.46 33.16
CA LYS A 192 9.94 -10.76 33.73
C LYS A 192 10.46 -9.61 32.85
N LYS A 193 10.31 -9.67 31.55
CA LYS A 193 10.70 -8.59 30.61
C LYS A 193 9.48 -8.16 29.81
N CYS A 194 9.08 -6.94 29.98
CA CYS A 194 8.03 -6.29 29.19
C CYS A 194 8.60 -5.78 27.87
N THR A 195 9.28 -6.67 27.10
CA THR A 195 9.96 -6.29 25.86
C THR A 195 9.10 -6.51 24.63
N ASP A 196 8.06 -7.33 24.72
CA ASP A 196 7.30 -7.73 23.52
C ASP A 196 5.93 -7.08 23.48
N ASP A 197 5.84 -6.07 22.66
CA ASP A 197 4.64 -5.30 22.39
C ASP A 197 3.64 -6.02 21.45
N TRP A 198 3.61 -7.35 21.47
CA TRP A 198 2.69 -8.15 20.63
C TRP A 198 1.28 -8.26 21.18
N GLY A 199 1.07 -7.82 22.41
CA GLY A 199 -0.19 -7.89 23.11
C GLY A 199 -1.06 -6.64 22.98
N LEU A 200 -1.66 -6.24 24.10
CA LEU A 200 -2.59 -5.10 24.25
C LEU A 200 -2.03 -3.76 23.77
N THR A 201 -0.71 -3.59 23.71
CA THR A 201 -0.06 -2.33 23.32
C THR A 201 -0.15 -2.01 21.84
N ARG A 202 -0.46 -2.99 20.99
CA ARG A 202 -0.46 -2.84 19.52
C ARG A 202 -1.83 -2.90 18.86
N ARG A 203 -2.87 -3.36 19.57
CA ARG A 203 -4.17 -3.56 18.94
C ARG A 203 -5.06 -2.35 19.20
N LYS A 204 -5.56 -1.78 18.13
CA LYS A 204 -6.69 -0.85 18.14
C LYS A 204 -7.95 -1.62 18.60
N GLN A 205 -8.91 -0.95 19.23
CA GLN A 205 -10.23 -1.52 19.57
C GLN A 205 -10.26 -2.53 20.73
N TRP A 206 -9.44 -2.36 21.75
CA TRP A 206 -9.41 -3.29 22.88
C TRP A 206 -10.11 -2.81 24.14
N TYR A 207 -10.84 -1.73 24.05
CA TYR A 207 -11.52 -1.21 25.24
C TYR A 207 -13.03 -1.37 25.14
N HIS A 208 -13.59 -2.00 26.15
CA HIS A 208 -15.03 -2.23 26.24
C HIS A 208 -15.69 -0.99 26.85
N ARG A 209 -16.19 -0.08 25.99
CA ARG A 209 -16.81 1.19 26.38
C ARG A 209 -17.91 1.11 27.44
N PRO A 210 -18.79 0.11 27.50
CA PRO A 210 -19.85 0.07 28.49
C PRO A 210 -19.39 0.11 29.96
N ARG A 211 -18.07 0.08 30.20
CA ARG A 211 -17.52 0.06 31.55
C ARG A 211 -16.51 1.18 31.83
N LEU A 212 -16.54 2.25 31.09
CA LEU A 212 -15.81 3.48 31.46
C LEU A 212 -16.21 3.95 32.87
N GLU A 213 -17.47 3.73 33.24
CA GLU A 213 -18.02 3.99 34.57
C GLU A 213 -17.25 3.31 35.71
N ASP A 214 -16.67 2.13 35.46
CA ASP A 214 -15.85 1.43 36.46
C ASP A 214 -14.55 2.16 36.76
N ILE A 215 -14.13 3.10 35.93
CA ILE A 215 -12.93 3.91 36.08
C ILE A 215 -13.19 5.12 36.98
N ILE A 216 -14.43 5.60 37.02
CA ILE A 216 -14.83 6.78 37.81
C ILE A 216 -14.57 6.51 39.29
N GLY A 217 -13.98 7.46 40.00
CA GLY A 217 -13.60 7.34 41.40
C GLY A 217 -12.31 6.56 41.67
N THR A 218 -11.69 5.98 40.62
CA THR A 218 -10.48 5.16 40.77
C THR A 218 -9.19 5.94 40.51
N THR A 219 -8.06 5.30 40.79
CA THR A 219 -6.74 5.90 40.50
C THR A 219 -6.53 6.06 38.98
N ALA A 220 -7.18 5.23 38.16
CA ALA A 220 -7.10 5.32 36.70
C ALA A 220 -7.80 6.57 36.14
N GLU A 221 -8.86 7.06 36.77
CA GLU A 221 -9.53 8.33 36.38
C GLU A 221 -8.57 9.51 36.46
N LYS A 222 -7.77 9.59 37.54
CA LYS A 222 -6.78 10.65 37.73
C LYS A 222 -5.75 10.74 36.62
N SER A 223 -5.60 9.70 35.80
CA SER A 223 -4.69 9.73 34.66
C SER A 223 -5.25 10.43 33.43
N GLY A 224 -6.52 10.86 33.43
CA GLY A 224 -7.21 11.33 32.23
C GLY A 224 -7.54 10.21 31.24
N LEU A 225 -7.54 8.95 31.70
CA LEU A 225 -7.77 7.79 30.81
C LEU A 225 -9.15 7.84 30.14
N ILE A 226 -10.19 8.31 30.82
CA ILE A 226 -11.55 8.43 30.27
C ILE A 226 -11.53 9.39 29.08
N GLN A 227 -11.01 10.59 29.26
CA GLN A 227 -10.91 11.60 28.19
C GLN A 227 -10.02 11.15 27.04
N TYR A 228 -8.96 10.39 27.34
CA TYR A 228 -8.14 9.77 26.30
C TYR A 228 -8.92 8.75 25.47
N LEU A 229 -9.68 7.87 26.10
CA LEU A 229 -10.47 6.85 25.43
C LEU A 229 -11.59 7.46 24.58
N GLU A 230 -12.26 8.49 25.09
CA GLU A 230 -13.28 9.24 24.35
C GLU A 230 -12.70 9.94 23.12
N ALA A 231 -11.55 10.56 23.26
CA ALA A 231 -10.88 11.28 22.18
C ALA A 231 -10.24 10.37 21.13
N ALA A 232 -9.73 9.22 21.56
CA ALA A 232 -9.01 8.26 20.70
C ALA A 232 -9.95 7.33 19.93
N ASP A 233 -11.18 7.18 20.41
CA ASP A 233 -12.17 6.26 19.84
C ASP A 233 -11.60 4.84 19.61
N ASP A 234 -11.80 4.30 18.42
CA ASP A 234 -11.31 2.98 18.01
C ASP A 234 -9.77 2.90 17.89
N GLU A 235 -9.08 4.02 17.94
CA GLU A 235 -7.61 4.10 17.86
C GLU A 235 -6.92 4.10 19.22
N ALA A 236 -7.68 3.94 20.31
CA ALA A 236 -7.15 3.97 21.66
C ALA A 236 -6.11 2.89 21.93
N MET A 237 -4.99 3.29 22.55
CA MET A 237 -3.94 2.39 23.06
C MET A 237 -3.76 2.61 24.58
N PRO A 238 -4.70 2.17 25.42
CA PRO A 238 -4.76 2.56 26.83
C PRO A 238 -3.52 2.15 27.62
N VAL A 239 -2.92 1.00 27.34
CA VAL A 239 -1.68 0.57 28.01
C VAL A 239 -0.51 1.48 27.65
N ALA A 240 -0.35 1.84 26.37
CA ALA A 240 0.70 2.76 25.94
C ALA A 240 0.54 4.14 26.56
N TYR A 241 -0.70 4.65 26.60
CA TYR A 241 -1.06 5.90 27.26
C TYR A 241 -0.70 5.90 28.75
N LEU A 242 -1.14 4.87 29.48
CA LEU A 242 -0.89 4.78 30.92
C LEU A 242 0.60 4.61 31.26
N ARG A 243 1.36 3.87 30.45
CA ARG A 243 2.82 3.79 30.60
C ARG A 243 3.50 5.14 30.39
N LEU A 244 3.03 5.91 29.42
CA LEU A 244 3.51 7.27 29.19
C LEU A 244 3.13 8.18 30.37
N TRP A 245 1.90 8.10 30.87
CA TRP A 245 1.44 8.84 32.03
C TRP A 245 2.21 8.50 33.32
N GLN A 246 2.54 7.22 33.54
CA GLN A 246 3.39 6.85 34.68
C GLN A 246 4.75 7.56 34.65
N LYS A 247 5.28 7.78 33.46
CA LYS A 247 6.56 8.47 33.26
C LYS A 247 6.40 9.99 33.33
N HIS A 248 5.32 10.51 32.80
CA HIS A 248 5.02 11.96 32.69
C HIS A 248 3.62 12.26 33.23
N ARG A 249 3.53 12.52 34.55
CA ARG A 249 2.26 12.71 35.23
C ARG A 249 1.46 13.93 34.74
N ASN A 250 2.13 14.94 34.17
CA ASN A 250 1.49 16.08 33.56
C ASN A 250 0.82 15.80 32.19
N LEU A 251 0.92 14.57 31.65
CA LEU A 251 0.23 14.18 30.44
C LEU A 251 -1.30 14.30 30.56
N GLU A 252 -1.84 13.99 31.74
CA GLU A 252 -3.27 14.14 32.05
C GLU A 252 -3.79 15.55 31.78
N ASN A 253 -2.97 16.59 32.07
CA ASN A 253 -3.36 17.96 31.82
C ASN A 253 -3.60 18.28 30.33
N LEU A 254 -2.80 17.70 29.44
CA LEU A 254 -3.03 17.85 27.99
C LEU A 254 -4.35 17.21 27.56
N VAL A 255 -4.62 16.00 28.06
CA VAL A 255 -5.76 15.21 27.65
C VAL A 255 -7.07 15.78 28.20
N ILE A 256 -7.10 16.13 29.50
CA ILE A 256 -8.27 16.73 30.17
C ILE A 256 -8.63 18.08 29.53
N GLN A 257 -7.63 18.85 29.08
CA GLN A 257 -7.84 20.15 28.43
C GLN A 257 -8.08 20.05 26.91
N GLY A 258 -8.45 18.88 26.39
CA GLY A 258 -8.94 18.71 25.03
C GLY A 258 -7.92 18.24 23.99
N CYS A 259 -6.66 17.99 24.36
CA CYS A 259 -5.65 17.47 23.42
C CYS A 259 -5.58 15.93 23.36
N GLY A 260 -6.62 15.22 23.78
CA GLY A 260 -6.65 13.75 23.79
C GLY A 260 -6.43 13.14 22.42
N LYS A 261 -7.04 13.67 21.36
CA LYS A 261 -6.87 13.21 19.99
C LYS A 261 -5.44 13.40 19.45
N LEU A 262 -4.83 14.53 19.76
CA LEU A 262 -3.42 14.81 19.42
C LEU A 262 -2.49 13.77 20.06
N VAL A 263 -2.70 13.48 21.35
CA VAL A 263 -1.92 12.49 22.11
C VAL A 263 -2.16 11.07 21.54
N ALA A 264 -3.41 10.71 21.26
CA ALA A 264 -3.76 9.39 20.72
C ALA A 264 -3.11 9.13 19.35
N ALA A 265 -3.25 10.07 18.43
CA ALA A 265 -2.65 9.95 17.09
C ALA A 265 -1.11 9.90 17.16
N ALA A 266 -0.50 10.63 18.10
CA ALA A 266 0.95 10.60 18.28
C ALA A 266 1.43 9.26 18.86
N ILE A 267 0.72 8.69 19.83
CA ILE A 267 1.01 7.35 20.37
C ILE A 267 0.86 6.29 19.28
N ASP A 268 -0.19 6.34 18.49
CA ASP A 268 -0.42 5.40 17.37
C ASP A 268 0.72 5.49 16.34
N THR A 269 1.10 6.69 15.94
CA THR A 269 2.18 6.91 14.96
C THR A 269 3.53 6.36 15.46
N GLU A 270 3.89 6.63 16.72
CA GLU A 270 5.14 6.12 17.29
C GLU A 270 5.14 4.60 17.50
N LYS A 271 3.97 4.00 17.72
CA LYS A 271 3.82 2.55 17.91
C LYS A 271 3.74 1.77 16.60
N ASN A 272 3.13 2.34 15.57
CA ASN A 272 3.03 1.71 14.25
C ASN A 272 4.29 1.90 13.39
N GLY A 273 5.21 2.78 13.77
CA GLY A 273 6.53 2.87 13.16
C GLY A 273 7.29 1.54 13.29
N TRP A 274 8.13 1.21 12.33
CA TRP A 274 8.93 -0.04 12.28
C TRP A 274 9.90 -0.25 13.46
N GLY A 275 9.83 0.58 14.49
CA GLY A 275 10.62 0.50 15.71
C GLY A 275 10.00 -0.44 16.75
N TYR A 276 10.60 -1.56 16.96
CA TYR A 276 10.18 -2.68 17.81
C TYR A 276 10.31 -2.44 19.32
N SER A 277 10.52 -1.25 19.85
CA SER A 277 10.86 -1.15 21.26
C SER A 277 10.27 0.06 21.98
N GLY A 278 9.65 -0.23 23.08
CA GLY A 278 9.40 0.71 24.16
C GLY A 278 8.05 1.43 24.13
N ALA A 279 7.74 2.10 25.23
CA ALA A 279 6.62 3.03 25.33
C ALA A 279 6.84 4.22 24.39
N ALA A 280 5.77 4.77 23.81
CA ALA A 280 5.82 6.04 23.11
C ALA A 280 6.51 7.09 23.98
N LYS A 281 7.35 7.94 23.41
CA LYS A 281 8.11 8.94 24.17
C LYS A 281 7.54 10.33 24.01
N LEU A 282 6.97 10.63 22.85
CA LEU A 282 6.45 11.95 22.47
C LEU A 282 7.47 13.06 22.78
N GLU A 283 8.71 12.92 22.29
CA GLU A 283 9.85 13.80 22.60
C GLU A 283 9.65 15.26 22.14
N TRP A 284 8.69 15.50 21.27
CA TRP A 284 8.28 16.83 20.80
C TRP A 284 7.45 17.61 21.83
N ILE A 285 7.04 16.96 22.96
CA ILE A 285 6.37 17.60 24.10
C ILE A 285 7.43 17.99 25.12
N ASP A 286 7.41 19.24 25.59
CA ASP A 286 8.28 19.66 26.68
C ASP A 286 7.73 19.21 28.04
N TRP A 287 8.15 18.05 28.48
CA TRP A 287 7.72 17.41 29.73
C TRP A 287 8.16 18.19 31.02
N LYS A 288 9.05 19.18 30.92
CA LYS A 288 9.48 20.02 32.05
C LYS A 288 8.42 21.05 32.39
N GLN A 289 7.57 21.39 31.44
CA GLN A 289 6.50 22.35 31.62
C GLN A 289 5.33 21.74 32.39
N LYS A 290 4.63 22.59 33.19
CA LYS A 290 3.42 22.17 33.91
C LYS A 290 2.14 22.60 33.19
N ARG A 291 2.19 23.73 32.47
CA ARG A 291 1.04 24.26 31.73
C ARG A 291 0.94 23.60 30.39
N PRO A 292 -0.23 23.06 30.00
CA PRO A 292 -0.44 22.36 28.71
C PRO A 292 -0.01 23.18 27.50
N SER A 293 -0.33 24.48 27.47
CA SER A 293 0.11 25.37 26.39
C SER A 293 1.64 25.40 26.26
N ALA A 294 2.35 25.58 27.39
CA ALA A 294 3.80 25.60 27.39
C ALA A 294 4.42 24.24 27.04
N MET A 295 3.78 23.12 27.41
CA MET A 295 4.20 21.78 27.02
C MET A 295 4.21 21.61 25.49
N LEU A 296 3.26 22.23 24.81
CA LEU A 296 3.16 22.24 23.35
C LEU A 296 3.93 23.42 22.70
N GLY A 297 4.55 24.32 23.50
CA GLY A 297 5.21 25.53 23.00
C GLY A 297 4.24 26.53 22.37
N LEU A 298 3.03 26.61 22.87
CA LEU A 298 1.96 27.51 22.43
C LEU A 298 1.68 28.56 23.48
N ASN A 299 1.12 29.70 23.09
CA ASN A 299 0.48 30.63 24.02
C ASN A 299 -0.93 30.11 24.39
N ARG A 300 -1.65 30.88 25.24
CA ARG A 300 -2.97 30.45 25.72
C ARG A 300 -4.01 30.34 24.57
N ASP A 301 -4.12 31.37 23.75
CA ASP A 301 -5.11 31.44 22.68
C ASP A 301 -4.84 30.40 21.60
N GLU A 302 -3.56 30.18 21.25
CA GLU A 302 -3.10 29.15 20.36
C GLU A 302 -3.44 27.74 20.87
N PHE A 303 -3.27 27.53 22.17
CA PHE A 303 -3.59 26.25 22.81
C PHE A 303 -5.11 26.00 22.82
N GLU A 304 -5.91 27.01 23.22
CA GLU A 304 -7.36 26.90 23.21
C GLU A 304 -7.89 26.59 21.81
N TYR A 305 -7.36 27.23 20.77
CA TYR A 305 -7.70 26.96 19.40
C TYR A 305 -7.23 25.54 18.95
N CYS A 306 -6.03 25.13 19.33
CA CYS A 306 -5.49 23.79 19.06
C CYS A 306 -6.37 22.68 19.66
N ALA A 307 -6.79 22.84 20.91
CA ALA A 307 -7.66 21.90 21.60
C ALA A 307 -9.08 21.88 21.01
N ALA A 308 -9.68 23.05 20.75
CA ALA A 308 -11.02 23.14 20.15
C ALA A 308 -11.07 22.52 18.75
N GLU A 309 -10.08 22.78 17.93
CA GLU A 309 -9.98 22.29 16.55
C GLU A 309 -9.34 20.88 16.43
N GLN A 310 -9.02 20.25 17.57
CA GLN A 310 -8.47 18.88 17.62
C GLN A 310 -7.27 18.67 16.68
N TRP A 311 -6.26 19.52 16.80
CA TRP A 311 -5.10 19.45 15.92
C TRP A 311 -4.39 18.10 15.98
N THR A 312 -3.87 17.68 14.82
CA THR A 312 -2.92 16.58 14.74
C THR A 312 -1.50 17.08 15.04
N LYS A 313 -0.58 16.15 15.30
CA LYS A 313 0.85 16.46 15.47
C LYS A 313 1.40 17.23 14.25
N THR A 314 1.09 16.76 13.04
CA THR A 314 1.51 17.42 11.77
C THR A 314 1.01 18.86 11.69
N GLN A 315 -0.23 19.11 12.08
CA GLN A 315 -0.79 20.47 12.06
C GLN A 315 -0.12 21.39 13.07
N LEU A 316 0.18 20.87 14.26
CA LEU A 316 0.93 21.61 15.28
C LEU A 316 2.36 21.93 14.80
N GLU A 317 3.07 20.98 14.22
CA GLU A 317 4.41 21.17 13.67
C GLU A 317 4.41 22.18 12.52
N ASN A 318 3.48 22.06 11.58
CA ASN A 318 3.30 23.00 10.48
C ASN A 318 3.04 24.43 10.98
N TYR A 319 2.13 24.58 11.95
CA TYR A 319 1.85 25.86 12.57
C TYR A 319 3.11 26.47 13.18
N LYS A 320 3.82 25.74 14.03
CA LYS A 320 5.05 26.19 14.68
C LYS A 320 6.13 26.57 13.66
N MET A 321 6.28 25.79 12.60
CA MET A 321 7.25 26.01 11.54
C MET A 321 7.00 27.36 10.86
N ILE A 322 5.75 27.65 10.49
CA ILE A 322 5.39 28.91 9.82
C ILE A 322 5.48 30.09 10.81
N ARG A 323 4.96 29.92 12.03
CA ARG A 323 4.99 30.94 13.09
C ARG A 323 6.42 31.39 13.44
N ALA A 324 7.39 30.51 13.30
CA ALA A 324 8.80 30.85 13.55
C ALA A 324 9.39 31.86 12.56
N VAL A 325 8.81 32.04 11.38
CA VAL A 325 9.31 32.90 10.31
C VAL A 325 8.37 34.05 9.93
N GLU A 326 7.08 33.96 10.28
CA GLU A 326 6.09 34.99 10.00
C GLU A 326 4.87 34.89 10.93
N PRO A 327 4.14 36.00 11.18
CA PRO A 327 2.90 35.95 11.96
C PRO A 327 1.83 35.10 11.25
N VAL A 328 1.11 34.31 12.06
CA VAL A 328 0.00 33.45 11.59
C VAL A 328 -1.29 33.86 12.27
N ASP A 329 -2.31 34.14 11.48
CA ASP A 329 -3.67 34.37 11.97
C ASP A 329 -4.38 33.00 12.08
N LEU A 330 -4.71 32.58 13.30
CA LEU A 330 -5.26 31.28 13.59
C LEU A 330 -6.55 30.99 12.81
N ILE A 331 -7.48 31.97 12.78
CA ILE A 331 -8.79 31.77 12.17
C ILE A 331 -8.68 31.72 10.64
N ARG A 332 -7.90 32.62 10.06
CA ARG A 332 -7.77 32.76 8.61
C ARG A 332 -6.81 31.76 8.00
N ASP A 333 -5.68 31.49 8.65
CA ASP A 333 -4.57 30.77 8.04
C ASP A 333 -4.55 29.28 8.37
N MET A 334 -5.01 28.85 9.56
CA MET A 334 -5.04 27.43 9.92
C MET A 334 -5.88 26.56 8.99
N PRO A 335 -7.05 26.99 8.48
CA PRO A 335 -7.79 26.21 7.49
C PRO A 335 -6.99 25.91 6.22
N ILE A 336 -6.03 26.77 5.87
CA ILE A 336 -5.11 26.56 4.74
C ILE A 336 -3.97 25.64 5.16
N ILE A 337 -3.28 25.95 6.26
CA ILE A 337 -2.11 25.20 6.76
C ILE A 337 -2.44 23.71 6.95
N LYS A 338 -3.61 23.39 7.49
CA LYS A 338 -4.08 22.01 7.73
C LYS A 338 -4.10 21.13 6.48
N ARG A 339 -4.10 21.73 5.28
CA ARG A 339 -4.21 21.03 4.00
C ARG A 339 -2.87 20.58 3.43
N TYR A 340 -1.75 21.00 4.04
CA TYR A 340 -0.42 20.72 3.53
C TYR A 340 0.37 19.80 4.45
N THR A 341 1.25 18.98 3.88
CA THR A 341 2.17 18.11 4.63
C THR A 341 3.39 18.91 5.08
N SER A 342 4.02 18.51 6.18
CA SER A 342 5.25 19.14 6.67
C SER A 342 6.36 19.15 5.62
N TRP A 343 6.50 18.05 4.86
CA TRP A 343 7.48 17.96 3.79
C TRP A 343 7.29 19.01 2.67
N ASN A 344 6.03 19.25 2.27
CA ASN A 344 5.73 20.31 1.30
C ASN A 344 6.07 21.70 1.83
N LEU A 345 5.75 21.96 3.09
CA LEU A 345 6.03 23.25 3.72
C LEU A 345 7.54 23.48 3.92
N GLU A 346 8.28 22.48 4.35
CA GLU A 346 9.75 22.56 4.47
C GLU A 346 10.42 22.90 3.14
N LYS A 347 10.02 22.24 2.07
CA LYS A 347 10.52 22.55 0.73
C LYS A 347 10.15 23.95 0.29
N LEU A 348 8.87 24.34 0.48
CA LEU A 348 8.41 25.67 0.13
C LEU A 348 9.22 26.74 0.90
N MET A 349 9.48 26.54 2.18
CA MET A 349 10.24 27.48 3.01
C MET A 349 11.67 27.64 2.54
N LYS A 350 12.31 26.59 2.02
CA LYS A 350 13.67 26.66 1.46
C LYS A 350 13.72 27.43 0.15
N GLU A 351 12.72 27.22 -0.71
CA GLU A 351 12.73 27.72 -2.11
C GLU A 351 11.98 29.04 -2.29
N ARG A 352 11.19 29.51 -1.30
CA ARG A 352 10.29 30.68 -1.42
C ARG A 352 11.02 32.04 -1.62
N GLY A 353 12.31 32.10 -1.41
CA GLY A 353 13.07 33.34 -1.45
C GLY A 353 12.54 34.38 -0.43
N LYS A 354 12.24 35.59 -0.91
CA LYS A 354 11.72 36.70 -0.08
C LYS A 354 10.21 36.64 0.20
N LEU A 355 9.48 35.66 -0.41
CA LEU A 355 8.03 35.56 -0.22
C LEU A 355 7.67 34.98 1.16
N ASN A 356 6.54 35.44 1.71
CA ASN A 356 5.94 34.83 2.88
C ASN A 356 5.34 33.47 2.52
N VAL A 357 5.44 32.50 3.43
CA VAL A 357 4.88 31.16 3.26
C VAL A 357 3.37 31.26 3.01
N MET A 358 2.64 32.01 3.86
CA MET A 358 1.20 32.17 3.71
C MET A 358 0.79 32.86 2.42
N ARG A 359 1.63 33.74 1.86
CA ARG A 359 1.38 34.29 0.53
C ARG A 359 1.42 33.22 -0.56
N CYS A 360 2.40 32.33 -0.50
CA CYS A 360 2.50 31.20 -1.42
C CYS A 360 1.32 30.23 -1.27
N LEU A 361 0.95 29.88 -0.04
CA LEU A 361 -0.16 28.96 0.20
C LEU A 361 -1.51 29.55 -0.26
N ARG A 362 -1.78 30.80 0.03
CA ARG A 362 -2.98 31.48 -0.47
C ARG A 362 -3.01 31.61 -1.98
N TYR A 363 -1.84 31.81 -2.61
CA TYR A 363 -1.72 31.76 -4.05
C TYR A 363 -2.12 30.39 -4.59
N MET A 364 -1.60 29.29 -4.02
CA MET A 364 -1.97 27.93 -4.45
C MET A 364 -3.46 27.63 -4.28
N GLU A 365 -4.08 28.09 -3.18
CA GLU A 365 -5.54 27.98 -3.00
C GLU A 365 -6.31 28.72 -4.10
N LYS A 366 -5.87 29.95 -4.49
CA LYS A 366 -6.48 30.70 -5.61
C LYS A 366 -6.30 30.02 -6.97
N GLN A 367 -5.24 29.24 -7.15
CA GLN A 367 -5.05 28.41 -8.35
C GLN A 367 -5.94 27.15 -8.34
N GLY A 368 -6.72 26.92 -7.28
CA GLY A 368 -7.49 25.69 -7.08
C GLY A 368 -6.61 24.44 -6.93
N ARG A 369 -5.38 24.60 -6.50
CA ARG A 369 -4.36 23.53 -6.43
C ARG A 369 -3.70 23.50 -5.06
N ARG A 370 -3.27 22.30 -4.65
CA ARG A 370 -2.50 22.07 -3.41
C ARG A 370 -1.15 21.42 -3.68
N ASP A 371 -0.76 21.39 -4.93
CA ASP A 371 0.43 20.73 -5.43
C ASP A 371 1.64 21.67 -5.32
N ILE A 372 2.25 21.74 -4.14
CA ILE A 372 3.49 22.51 -3.94
C ILE A 372 4.61 22.04 -4.86
N PRO A 373 4.85 20.73 -5.11
CA PRO A 373 5.80 20.29 -6.12
C PRO A 373 5.67 20.98 -7.47
N LEU A 374 4.46 21.21 -7.97
CA LEU A 374 4.25 21.94 -9.23
C LEU A 374 4.80 23.37 -9.17
N LEU A 375 4.59 24.07 -8.06
CA LEU A 375 5.12 25.43 -7.87
C LEU A 375 6.65 25.44 -7.83
N LEU A 376 7.25 24.47 -7.12
CA LEU A 376 8.70 24.35 -6.99
C LEU A 376 9.35 23.95 -8.32
N ASP A 377 8.71 23.06 -9.09
CA ASP A 377 9.17 22.68 -10.41
C ASP A 377 9.11 23.86 -11.38
N TYR A 378 8.02 24.63 -11.36
CA TYR A 378 7.92 25.87 -12.11
C TYR A 378 9.07 26.84 -11.77
N TRP A 379 9.37 27.07 -10.48
CA TRP A 379 10.49 27.93 -10.09
C TRP A 379 11.83 27.42 -10.61
N SER A 380 12.05 26.12 -10.53
CA SER A 380 13.26 25.49 -11.06
C SER A 380 13.41 25.70 -12.57
N MET A 381 12.33 25.51 -13.34
CA MET A 381 12.34 25.77 -14.79
C MET A 381 12.50 27.26 -15.12
N ALA A 382 11.83 28.15 -14.38
CA ALA A 382 11.95 29.57 -14.56
C ALA A 382 13.40 30.06 -14.33
N ALA A 383 14.06 29.54 -13.28
CA ALA A 383 15.47 29.81 -13.02
C ALA A 383 16.37 29.33 -14.15
N ARG A 384 16.17 28.11 -14.66
CA ARG A 384 16.93 27.60 -15.82
C ARG A 384 16.69 28.41 -17.10
N ALA A 385 15.48 28.94 -17.27
CA ALA A 385 15.14 29.83 -18.37
C ALA A 385 15.67 31.27 -18.22
N GLY A 386 16.36 31.57 -17.11
CA GLY A 386 16.92 32.89 -16.85
C GLY A 386 15.91 33.96 -16.46
N LEU A 387 14.71 33.54 -16.00
CA LEU A 387 13.68 34.46 -15.54
C LEU A 387 14.02 35.00 -14.14
N ASP A 388 13.73 36.28 -13.91
CA ASP A 388 13.95 36.91 -12.61
C ASP A 388 12.93 36.45 -11.56
N LEU A 389 13.36 35.53 -10.70
CA LEU A 389 12.55 35.04 -9.59
C LEU A 389 12.39 36.02 -8.42
N ASP A 390 13.05 37.15 -8.40
CA ASP A 390 12.78 38.24 -7.43
C ASP A 390 11.57 39.07 -7.86
N ASP A 391 11.18 39.03 -9.16
CA ASP A 391 9.89 39.55 -9.60
C ASP A 391 8.73 38.69 -9.09
N ALA A 392 7.85 39.32 -8.31
CA ALA A 392 6.68 38.64 -7.75
C ALA A 392 5.70 38.11 -8.81
N HIS A 393 5.62 38.74 -10.00
CA HIS A 393 4.74 38.28 -11.10
C HIS A 393 5.32 37.06 -11.81
N VAL A 394 6.64 36.98 -11.89
CA VAL A 394 7.33 35.76 -12.37
C VAL A 394 7.19 34.66 -11.34
N ARG A 395 7.43 34.96 -10.08
CA ARG A 395 7.43 33.97 -9.01
C ARG A 395 6.03 33.39 -8.72
N LEU A 396 4.97 34.21 -8.82
CA LEU A 396 3.58 33.82 -8.63
C LEU A 396 2.73 34.26 -9.85
N PRO A 397 2.85 33.59 -10.97
CA PRO A 397 2.19 34.00 -12.23
C PRO A 397 0.67 33.88 -12.12
N LYS A 398 -0.06 34.65 -12.93
CA LYS A 398 -1.54 34.62 -12.95
C LYS A 398 -2.12 33.22 -13.14
N SER A 399 -1.47 32.38 -13.94
CA SER A 399 -1.84 30.97 -14.15
C SER A 399 -0.58 30.10 -14.08
N LEU A 400 -0.39 29.44 -12.92
CA LEU A 400 0.76 28.56 -12.68
C LEU A 400 0.86 27.45 -13.73
N LYS A 401 -0.25 26.76 -13.97
CA LYS A 401 -0.28 25.61 -14.89
C LYS A 401 0.14 26.02 -16.32
N ARG A 402 -0.40 27.14 -16.81
CA ARG A 402 -0.07 27.60 -18.16
C ARG A 402 1.40 27.98 -18.30
N GLU A 403 1.97 28.70 -17.34
CA GLU A 403 3.37 29.10 -17.40
C GLU A 403 4.33 27.92 -17.21
N HIS A 404 4.00 26.99 -16.32
CA HIS A 404 4.70 25.73 -16.19
C HIS A 404 4.73 24.95 -17.52
N ASP A 405 3.57 24.75 -18.15
CA ASP A 405 3.47 24.00 -19.40
C ASP A 405 4.21 24.71 -20.55
N ARG A 406 4.18 26.04 -20.56
CA ARG A 406 4.94 26.85 -21.54
C ARG A 406 6.45 26.62 -21.42
N LEU A 407 6.98 26.62 -20.18
CA LEU A 407 8.41 26.38 -19.94
C LEU A 407 8.78 24.94 -20.24
N MET A 408 7.97 23.98 -19.88
CA MET A 408 8.18 22.57 -20.22
C MET A 408 8.30 22.36 -21.74
N GLU A 409 7.39 22.97 -22.51
CA GLU A 409 7.40 22.85 -23.96
C GLU A 409 8.63 23.53 -24.55
N ALA A 410 9.03 24.69 -24.05
CA ALA A 410 10.27 25.36 -24.48
C ALA A 410 11.52 24.50 -24.20
N GLU A 411 11.64 23.90 -23.02
CA GLU A 411 12.74 22.98 -22.69
C GLU A 411 12.76 21.74 -23.60
N ARG A 412 11.54 21.19 -23.90
CA ARG A 412 11.41 20.04 -24.80
C ARG A 412 11.90 20.36 -26.21
N ILE A 413 11.51 21.52 -26.74
CA ILE A 413 11.94 22.01 -28.06
C ILE A 413 13.47 22.19 -28.08
N ALA A 414 14.00 22.91 -27.10
CA ALA A 414 15.46 23.18 -27.02
C ALA A 414 16.26 21.87 -26.91
N ARG A 415 15.81 20.90 -26.14
CA ARG A 415 16.45 19.58 -26.03
C ARG A 415 16.44 18.82 -27.35
N ASN A 416 15.31 18.85 -28.06
CA ASN A 416 15.18 18.17 -29.35
C ASN A 416 16.11 18.84 -30.42
N GLU A 417 16.20 20.16 -30.41
CA GLU A 417 17.11 20.90 -31.31
C GLU A 417 18.58 20.59 -31.02
N GLU A 418 18.95 20.57 -29.74
CA GLU A 418 20.30 20.21 -29.30
C GLU A 418 20.67 18.78 -29.69
N GLU A 419 19.73 17.84 -29.53
CA GLU A 419 19.93 16.44 -29.93
C GLU A 419 20.10 16.30 -31.44
N LYS A 420 19.28 17.02 -32.22
CA LYS A 420 19.44 17.09 -33.70
C LYS A 420 20.78 17.65 -34.08
N ARG A 421 21.20 18.77 -33.47
CA ARG A 421 22.51 19.41 -33.73
C ARG A 421 23.63 18.45 -33.41
N ARG A 422 23.59 17.77 -32.26
CA ARG A 422 24.62 16.80 -31.86
C ARG A 422 24.70 15.63 -32.84
N LYS A 423 23.56 15.09 -33.27
CA LYS A 423 23.54 14.02 -34.29
C LYS A 423 24.15 14.48 -35.61
N GLN A 424 23.83 15.69 -36.05
CA GLN A 424 24.39 16.25 -37.28
C GLN A 424 25.90 16.46 -37.17
N GLU A 425 26.39 17.00 -36.05
CA GLU A 425 27.84 17.15 -35.80
C GLU A 425 28.57 15.80 -35.81
N GLU A 426 27.95 14.75 -35.27
CA GLU A 426 28.51 13.40 -35.28
C GLU A 426 28.58 12.80 -36.70
N ILE A 427 27.56 13.04 -37.53
CA ILE A 427 27.54 12.63 -38.95
C ILE A 427 28.66 13.36 -39.71
N GLU A 428 28.77 14.70 -39.55
CA GLU A 428 29.83 15.49 -40.21
C GLU A 428 31.23 15.01 -39.81
N LYS A 429 31.47 14.72 -38.53
CA LYS A 429 32.76 14.17 -38.05
C LYS A 429 33.09 12.81 -38.70
N ARG A 430 32.09 11.97 -38.93
CA ARG A 430 32.30 10.65 -39.55
C ARG A 430 32.35 10.67 -41.09
N ARG A 431 31.81 11.72 -41.73
CA ARG A 431 31.71 11.83 -43.20
C ARG A 431 33.00 11.48 -43.95
N PRO A 432 34.20 11.93 -43.56
CA PRO A 432 35.43 11.57 -44.26
C PRO A 432 35.75 10.08 -44.18
N ALA A 433 35.54 9.46 -43.02
CA ALA A 433 35.78 8.03 -42.84
C ALA A 433 34.76 7.20 -43.60
N PHE A 434 33.48 7.60 -43.56
CA PHE A 434 32.43 6.99 -44.36
C PHE A 434 32.73 7.04 -45.85
N ALA A 435 33.07 8.23 -46.38
CA ALA A 435 33.42 8.42 -47.78
C ALA A 435 34.61 7.57 -48.21
N LYS A 436 35.62 7.42 -47.34
CA LYS A 436 36.79 6.56 -47.58
C LYS A 436 36.36 5.09 -47.75
N THR A 437 35.48 4.59 -46.89
CA THR A 437 34.98 3.22 -47.00
C THR A 437 34.17 3.02 -48.27
N VAL A 438 33.28 3.96 -48.59
CA VAL A 438 32.46 3.92 -49.82
C VAL A 438 33.35 3.96 -51.07
N ALA A 439 34.36 4.85 -51.11
CA ALA A 439 35.30 4.90 -52.23
C ALA A 439 36.06 3.57 -52.42
N PHE A 440 36.42 2.90 -51.34
CA PHE A 440 37.08 1.61 -51.40
C PHE A 440 36.18 0.52 -52.01
N VAL A 441 34.90 0.51 -51.71
CA VAL A 441 33.93 -0.50 -52.22
C VAL A 441 33.15 -0.02 -53.44
N ALA A 442 33.34 1.20 -53.93
CA ALA A 442 32.67 1.73 -55.11
C ALA A 442 32.86 0.84 -56.37
N PRO A 443 34.05 0.20 -56.61
CA PRO A 443 34.20 -0.74 -57.69
C PRO A 443 33.38 -2.02 -57.58
N TRP A 444 32.74 -2.30 -56.46
CA TRP A 444 31.88 -3.45 -56.25
C TRP A 444 30.46 -3.23 -56.79
N ALA A 445 30.14 -2.00 -57.22
CA ALA A 445 28.86 -1.76 -57.89
C ALA A 445 28.73 -2.65 -59.14
N TRP A 446 27.56 -3.20 -59.34
CA TRP A 446 27.33 -4.19 -60.41
C TRP A 446 25.88 -4.18 -60.87
N GLU A 447 25.67 -4.60 -62.09
CA GLU A 447 24.33 -4.76 -62.67
C GLU A 447 24.31 -6.03 -63.54
N ALA A 448 23.36 -6.91 -63.28
CA ALA A 448 23.10 -8.12 -64.04
C ALA A 448 21.66 -8.61 -63.84
N ASP A 449 21.13 -9.36 -64.78
CA ASP A 449 19.80 -9.98 -64.66
C ASP A 449 18.65 -9.01 -64.31
N GLY A 450 18.76 -7.74 -64.71
CA GLY A 450 17.79 -6.66 -64.38
C GLY A 450 17.81 -6.18 -62.95
N ILE A 451 18.86 -6.53 -62.19
CA ILE A 451 19.07 -6.11 -60.80
C ILE A 451 20.39 -5.31 -60.70
N ARG A 452 20.36 -4.22 -59.95
CA ARG A 452 21.49 -3.35 -59.70
C ARG A 452 21.85 -3.32 -58.23
N ILE A 453 23.14 -3.36 -57.93
CA ILE A 453 23.66 -3.18 -56.57
C ILE A 453 24.71 -2.09 -56.53
N ARG A 454 24.63 -1.19 -55.54
CA ARG A 454 25.60 -0.15 -55.27
C ARG A 454 25.78 0.11 -53.77
N PRO A 455 26.94 0.58 -53.32
CA PRO A 455 27.07 1.02 -51.96
C PRO A 455 26.21 2.26 -51.67
N ALA A 456 25.80 2.46 -50.42
CA ALA A 456 25.21 3.70 -49.96
C ALA A 456 26.23 4.82 -50.07
N ALA A 457 25.85 5.97 -50.61
CA ALA A 457 26.78 7.07 -50.87
C ALA A 457 27.02 7.95 -49.62
N SER A 458 26.05 8.02 -48.72
CA SER A 458 26.15 8.85 -47.50
C SER A 458 25.31 8.23 -46.34
N GLU A 459 25.52 8.79 -45.12
CA GLU A 459 24.69 8.42 -43.97
C GLU A 459 23.24 8.89 -44.14
N GLU A 460 23.01 10.00 -44.86
CA GLU A 460 21.67 10.48 -45.18
C GLU A 460 20.90 9.45 -46.03
N GLU A 461 21.56 8.88 -47.07
CA GLU A 461 20.96 7.82 -47.87
C GLU A 461 20.59 6.58 -47.01
N LEU A 462 21.38 6.25 -45.98
CA LEU A 462 21.04 5.16 -45.07
C LEU A 462 19.77 5.49 -44.26
N MET A 463 19.61 6.75 -43.82
CA MET A 463 18.40 7.17 -43.10
C MET A 463 17.15 7.13 -43.98
N ASP A 464 17.26 7.61 -45.21
CA ASP A 464 16.16 7.60 -46.17
C ASP A 464 15.76 6.16 -46.52
N GLU A 465 16.73 5.29 -46.74
CA GLU A 465 16.49 3.86 -46.98
C GLU A 465 15.81 3.17 -45.79
N GLY A 466 16.29 3.47 -44.56
CA GLY A 466 15.66 2.95 -43.33
C GLY A 466 14.22 3.40 -43.18
N THR A 467 13.93 4.63 -43.57
CA THR A 467 12.59 5.19 -43.58
C THR A 467 11.70 4.52 -44.63
N ALA A 468 12.22 4.36 -45.85
CA ALA A 468 11.52 3.76 -46.98
C ALA A 468 11.19 2.27 -46.74
N LEU A 469 12.10 1.50 -46.18
CA LEU A 469 11.97 0.08 -45.94
C LEU A 469 11.47 -0.28 -44.52
N HIS A 470 11.27 0.71 -43.66
CA HIS A 470 10.87 0.50 -42.24
C HIS A 470 11.80 -0.47 -41.49
N HIS A 471 13.11 -0.26 -41.57
CA HIS A 471 14.12 -1.04 -40.85
C HIS A 471 15.30 -0.15 -40.35
N CYS A 472 16.15 -0.73 -39.52
CA CYS A 472 17.15 0.03 -38.73
C CYS A 472 18.42 0.47 -39.49
N VAL A 473 18.50 0.35 -40.80
CA VAL A 473 19.73 0.67 -41.55
C VAL A 473 20.22 2.11 -41.39
N GLY A 474 19.31 3.05 -41.09
CA GLY A 474 19.69 4.44 -40.83
C GLY A 474 20.68 4.62 -39.67
N GLY A 475 20.83 3.63 -38.80
CA GLY A 475 21.78 3.62 -37.69
C GLY A 475 23.20 3.09 -38.03
N TYR A 476 23.45 2.62 -39.27
CA TYR A 476 24.68 1.92 -39.63
C TYR A 476 25.83 2.85 -40.06
N GLY A 477 25.65 4.17 -40.05
CA GLY A 477 26.68 5.13 -40.35
C GLY A 477 28.00 4.89 -39.62
N PRO A 478 28.03 4.72 -38.30
CA PRO A 478 29.25 4.42 -37.56
C PRO A 478 29.95 3.14 -38.02
N THR A 479 29.19 2.11 -38.34
CA THR A 479 29.70 0.80 -38.78
C THR A 479 30.40 0.91 -40.16
N VAL A 480 29.81 1.65 -41.09
CA VAL A 480 30.41 1.91 -42.40
C VAL A 480 31.65 2.78 -42.24
N ALA A 481 31.60 3.82 -41.44
CA ALA A 481 32.75 4.68 -41.17
C ALA A 481 33.93 3.92 -40.51
N GLY A 482 33.61 2.89 -39.67
CA GLY A 482 34.60 1.97 -39.09
C GLY A 482 35.34 1.11 -40.11
N GLY A 483 34.83 0.95 -41.31
CA GLY A 483 35.47 0.21 -42.42
C GLY A 483 35.44 -1.32 -42.31
N GLU A 484 34.70 -1.87 -41.36
CA GLU A 484 34.55 -3.33 -41.17
C GLU A 484 33.50 -3.93 -42.12
N SER A 485 32.43 -3.20 -42.34
CA SER A 485 31.35 -3.59 -43.25
C SER A 485 30.82 -2.37 -44.01
N CYS A 486 30.14 -2.63 -45.12
CA CYS A 486 29.46 -1.60 -45.91
C CYS A 486 28.03 -2.03 -46.22
N ILE A 487 27.19 -1.04 -46.42
CA ILE A 487 25.78 -1.23 -46.79
C ILE A 487 25.64 -1.01 -48.29
N PHE A 488 24.99 -1.95 -48.97
CA PHE A 488 24.68 -1.89 -50.36
C PHE A 488 23.18 -1.86 -50.58
N PHE A 489 22.72 -1.05 -51.51
CA PHE A 489 21.34 -0.98 -51.95
C PHE A 489 21.14 -1.86 -53.16
N ILE A 490 20.19 -2.76 -53.10
CA ILE A 490 19.76 -3.62 -54.22
C ILE A 490 18.49 -2.98 -54.78
N ARG A 491 18.49 -2.77 -56.11
CA ARG A 491 17.42 -2.12 -56.84
C ARG A 491 17.06 -2.93 -58.10
N ARG A 492 15.83 -2.79 -58.56
CA ARG A 492 15.49 -3.23 -59.90
C ARG A 492 16.10 -2.25 -60.92
N ALA A 493 16.72 -2.72 -61.98
CA ALA A 493 17.34 -1.83 -62.97
C ALA A 493 16.31 -0.90 -63.64
N ALA A 494 15.06 -1.35 -63.78
CA ALA A 494 13.94 -0.53 -64.29
C ALA A 494 13.43 0.53 -63.31
N GLU A 495 13.70 0.37 -62.00
CA GLU A 495 13.26 1.31 -60.92
C GLU A 495 14.44 1.63 -59.99
N PRO A 496 15.50 2.30 -60.46
CA PRO A 496 16.77 2.45 -59.73
C PRO A 496 16.66 3.29 -58.44
N ASP A 497 15.68 4.16 -58.36
CA ASP A 497 15.46 5.04 -57.23
C ASP A 497 14.50 4.45 -56.14
N LYS A 498 13.86 3.31 -56.47
CA LYS A 498 12.91 2.71 -55.56
C LYS A 498 13.60 1.71 -54.62
N SER A 499 13.47 1.91 -53.33
CA SER A 499 14.02 1.01 -52.33
C SER A 499 13.43 -0.38 -52.45
N TRP A 500 14.27 -1.41 -52.45
CA TRP A 500 13.85 -2.79 -52.60
C TRP A 500 14.49 -3.69 -51.53
N TYR A 501 15.82 -3.87 -51.53
CA TYR A 501 16.57 -4.60 -50.51
C TYR A 501 17.83 -3.85 -50.09
N THR A 502 18.24 -4.08 -48.84
CA THR A 502 19.46 -3.56 -48.25
C THR A 502 20.34 -4.69 -47.76
N LEU A 503 21.57 -4.73 -48.23
CA LEU A 503 22.55 -5.76 -47.95
C LEU A 503 23.72 -5.20 -47.15
N GLN A 504 24.03 -5.79 -45.99
CA GLN A 504 25.27 -5.53 -45.27
C GLN A 504 26.31 -6.59 -45.62
N VAL A 505 27.51 -6.14 -45.94
CA VAL A 505 28.63 -6.99 -46.36
C VAL A 505 29.87 -6.76 -45.53
N SER A 506 30.50 -7.82 -45.01
CA SER A 506 31.85 -7.74 -44.42
C SER A 506 32.85 -7.39 -45.49
N ILE A 507 33.60 -6.28 -45.30
CA ILE A 507 34.63 -5.86 -46.25
C ILE A 507 35.84 -6.80 -46.22
N LYS A 508 36.17 -7.32 -45.04
CA LYS A 508 37.30 -8.22 -44.82
C LYS A 508 37.08 -9.60 -45.46
N ASP A 509 35.90 -10.20 -45.19
CA ASP A 509 35.65 -11.58 -45.53
C ASP A 509 34.87 -11.73 -46.84
N ILE A 510 34.36 -10.65 -47.40
CA ILE A 510 33.52 -10.59 -48.60
C ILE A 510 32.36 -11.59 -48.50
N CYS A 511 31.58 -11.44 -47.46
CA CYS A 511 30.42 -12.27 -47.18
C CYS A 511 29.24 -11.42 -46.75
N GLU A 512 28.04 -11.92 -46.99
CA GLU A 512 26.81 -11.34 -46.51
C GLU A 512 26.75 -11.44 -44.99
N ILE A 513 26.39 -10.35 -44.32
CA ILE A 513 26.08 -10.31 -42.89
C ILE A 513 24.58 -10.35 -42.71
N GLN A 514 23.84 -9.54 -43.46
CA GLN A 514 22.36 -9.54 -43.45
C GLN A 514 21.84 -8.94 -44.76
N ASN A 515 20.65 -9.39 -45.18
CA ASN A 515 19.96 -8.94 -46.38
C ASN A 515 18.45 -8.83 -46.07
N HIS A 516 17.94 -7.61 -46.12
CA HIS A 516 16.56 -7.35 -45.71
C HIS A 516 15.86 -6.38 -46.67
N GLY A 517 14.60 -6.68 -46.95
CA GLY A 517 13.67 -5.81 -47.66
C GLY A 517 12.71 -5.09 -46.70
N LEU A 518 11.58 -4.66 -47.21
CA LEU A 518 10.54 -3.95 -46.46
C LEU A 518 10.17 -4.69 -45.15
N ARG A 519 10.22 -3.97 -44.03
CA ARG A 519 9.94 -4.46 -42.66
C ARG A 519 10.77 -5.70 -42.29
N ASN A 520 12.04 -5.69 -42.68
CA ASN A 520 12.97 -6.81 -42.47
C ASN A 520 12.55 -8.14 -43.12
N CYS A 521 11.78 -8.12 -44.19
CA CYS A 521 11.50 -9.37 -44.89
C CYS A 521 12.78 -9.99 -45.45
N PRO A 522 12.93 -11.32 -45.43
CA PRO A 522 14.08 -11.99 -46.01
C PRO A 522 14.10 -11.82 -47.56
N PRO A 523 15.28 -11.97 -48.18
CA PRO A 523 15.40 -11.87 -49.63
C PRO A 523 14.61 -12.97 -50.34
N THR A 524 14.10 -12.65 -51.53
CA THR A 524 13.54 -13.67 -52.44
C THR A 524 14.66 -14.54 -53.00
N LYS A 525 14.31 -15.73 -53.52
CA LYS A 525 15.26 -16.63 -54.18
C LYS A 525 16.02 -15.94 -55.31
N GLU A 526 15.34 -15.06 -56.05
CA GLU A 526 15.90 -14.28 -57.13
C GLU A 526 16.99 -13.32 -56.61
N VAL A 527 16.68 -12.55 -55.54
CA VAL A 527 17.61 -11.59 -54.93
C VAL A 527 18.79 -12.33 -54.29
N GLN A 528 18.56 -13.46 -53.62
CA GLN A 528 19.64 -14.24 -53.03
C GLN A 528 20.59 -14.80 -54.09
N ALA A 529 20.04 -15.39 -55.15
CA ALA A 529 20.86 -15.87 -56.27
C ALA A 529 21.68 -14.76 -56.94
N PHE A 530 21.12 -13.56 -57.06
CA PHE A 530 21.85 -12.38 -57.53
C PHE A 530 23.00 -11.99 -56.58
N VAL A 531 22.73 -11.94 -55.26
CA VAL A 531 23.73 -11.60 -54.23
C VAL A 531 24.86 -12.64 -54.22
N ASP A 532 24.56 -13.93 -54.35
CA ASP A 532 25.59 -14.97 -54.40
C ASP A 532 26.51 -14.80 -55.63
N LYS A 533 25.95 -14.56 -56.83
CA LYS A 533 26.70 -14.25 -58.03
C LYS A 533 27.56 -12.98 -57.88
N TRP A 534 26.99 -11.93 -57.28
CA TRP A 534 27.67 -10.68 -57.04
C TRP A 534 28.83 -10.84 -56.04
N LEU A 535 28.68 -11.59 -54.98
CA LEU A 535 29.75 -11.87 -54.02
C LEU A 535 30.92 -12.62 -54.68
N ASP A 536 30.64 -13.57 -55.60
CA ASP A 536 31.68 -14.24 -56.36
C ASP A 536 32.39 -13.31 -57.34
N TYR A 537 31.67 -12.41 -58.00
CA TYR A 537 32.24 -11.35 -58.82
C TYR A 537 33.18 -10.45 -57.97
N VAL A 538 32.75 -10.00 -56.79
CA VAL A 538 33.57 -9.16 -55.92
C VAL A 538 34.84 -9.88 -55.44
N ARG A 539 34.74 -11.17 -55.07
CA ARG A 539 35.89 -12.01 -54.69
C ARG A 539 36.92 -12.10 -55.82
N GLN A 540 36.47 -12.30 -57.03
CA GLN A 540 37.36 -12.34 -58.24
C GLN A 540 37.99 -10.97 -58.48
N LEU A 541 37.22 -9.90 -58.42
CA LEU A 541 37.71 -8.51 -58.58
C LEU A 541 38.84 -8.16 -57.58
N VAL A 542 38.61 -8.50 -56.32
CA VAL A 542 39.58 -8.23 -55.24
C VAL A 542 40.83 -9.14 -55.42
N ALA A 543 40.69 -10.38 -55.81
CA ALA A 543 41.81 -11.29 -56.10
C ALA A 543 42.67 -10.79 -57.28
N ALA A 544 42.05 -10.30 -58.36
CA ALA A 544 42.74 -9.72 -59.50
C ALA A 544 43.52 -8.42 -59.14
N GLY A 545 42.91 -7.56 -58.29
CA GLY A 545 43.59 -6.35 -57.80
C GLY A 545 44.80 -6.66 -56.92
N LYS A 546 44.78 -7.72 -56.13
CA LYS A 546 45.94 -8.18 -55.34
C LYS A 546 47.08 -8.73 -56.21
N LYS A 547 46.75 -9.39 -57.33
CA LYS A 547 47.77 -9.87 -58.29
C LYS A 547 48.46 -8.72 -59.00
N LYS A 548 47.73 -7.68 -59.45
CA LYS A 548 48.34 -6.46 -60.07
C LYS A 548 49.28 -5.72 -59.12
N LYS A 549 48.97 -5.55 -57.87
CA LYS A 549 49.84 -4.92 -56.88
C LYS A 549 51.10 -5.72 -56.56
N LYS A 550 51.07 -7.04 -56.59
CA LYS A 550 52.25 -7.91 -56.41
C LYS A 550 53.16 -7.91 -57.68
N GLY A 551 52.59 -7.74 -58.85
CA GLY A 551 53.37 -7.67 -60.10
C GLY A 551 53.99 -6.29 -60.40
N SER A 552 53.59 -5.21 -59.72
CA SER A 552 54.20 -3.88 -59.86
C SER A 552 55.20 -3.55 -58.74
N ALA A 553 55.39 -4.46 -57.78
CA ALA A 553 56.36 -4.35 -56.67
C ALA A 553 57.55 -5.35 -56.83
N ALA A 554 57.63 -6.06 -57.94
CA ALA A 554 58.73 -6.88 -58.38
C ALA A 554 59.34 -6.18 -59.65
#